data_3acd0d20024d4212b9d85e25e9a0f1ff
#
_entry.id   3acd0d20024d4212b9d85e25e9a0f1ff
#
_cell.length_a   1.000
_cell.length_b   1.000
_cell.length_c   1.000
_cell.angle_alpha   90.00
_cell.angle_beta   90.00
_cell.angle_gamma   90.00
#
_symmetry.space_group_name_H-M   'P 1'
#
loop_
_entity.id
_entity.type
_entity.pdbx_description
1 polymer ?
#
loop_
_entity_poly.entity_id
_entity_poly.type
_entity_poly.pdbx_seq_one_letter_code
_entity_poly.pdbx_strand_id
1 'polypeptide(L)'
;MGKNKRKRSHTKHVFVQKKYRDALFRRIFNEKSVLMELYNALNQTDYDDADELIFYTIDDVIYLGYKNDVSFIVRGTLNLYEHQSTLNPNMPIRGLIYFGKQYESYIKQNNLNIYGKKLLSLPFPQFVIFYNGVEPLED
;
A
#
# COMPACT_ATOMS: atom_id res chain seq x y z
N MET A 1 -15.68 -22.66 -37.99
CA MET A 1 -14.74 -21.51 -38.02
C MET A 1 -15.25 -20.25 -37.28
N GLY A 2 -16.00 -20.38 -36.23
CA GLY A 2 -16.61 -19.23 -35.51
C GLY A 2 -16.25 -19.01 -34.05
N LYS A 3 -15.39 -19.80 -33.43
CA LYS A 3 -15.23 -19.73 -31.96
C LYS A 3 -14.02 -18.93 -31.45
N ASN A 4 -13.13 -18.42 -32.28
CA ASN A 4 -11.88 -17.81 -31.84
C ASN A 4 -11.89 -16.26 -31.77
N LYS A 5 -12.85 -15.59 -32.37
CA LYS A 5 -12.89 -14.10 -32.38
C LYS A 5 -13.46 -13.50 -31.07
N ARG A 6 -14.41 -14.19 -30.40
CA ARG A 6 -15.03 -13.67 -29.17
C ARG A 6 -14.09 -13.72 -27.96
N LYS A 7 -13.23 -14.74 -27.83
CA LYS A 7 -12.27 -14.85 -26.72
C LYS A 7 -11.18 -13.76 -26.76
N ARG A 8 -10.67 -13.43 -27.96
CA ARG A 8 -9.63 -12.39 -28.12
C ARG A 8 -10.15 -10.98 -27.78
N SER A 9 -11.38 -10.67 -28.13
CA SER A 9 -11.99 -9.37 -27.84
C SER A 9 -12.21 -9.17 -26.34
N HIS A 10 -12.72 -10.18 -25.64
CA HIS A 10 -12.98 -10.11 -24.21
C HIS A 10 -11.68 -9.97 -23.40
N THR A 11 -10.66 -10.76 -23.72
CA THR A 11 -9.35 -10.69 -23.03
C THR A 11 -8.68 -9.33 -23.22
N LYS A 12 -8.76 -8.76 -24.41
CA LYS A 12 -8.20 -7.42 -24.68
C LYS A 12 -8.91 -6.33 -23.87
N HIS A 13 -10.23 -6.40 -23.75
CA HIS A 13 -11.03 -5.43 -22.99
C HIS A 13 -10.71 -5.52 -21.48
N VAL A 14 -10.62 -6.72 -20.93
CA VAL A 14 -10.25 -6.94 -19.52
C VAL A 14 -8.84 -6.41 -19.23
N PHE A 15 -7.89 -6.63 -20.14
CA PHE A 15 -6.52 -6.13 -20.01
C PHE A 15 -6.45 -4.59 -20.00
N VAL A 16 -7.21 -3.94 -20.86
CA VAL A 16 -7.29 -2.46 -20.91
C VAL A 16 -7.90 -1.91 -19.63
N GLN A 17 -8.97 -2.51 -19.12
CA GLN A 17 -9.59 -2.09 -17.85
C GLN A 17 -8.64 -2.24 -16.66
N LYS A 18 -7.92 -3.36 -16.57
CA LYS A 18 -6.93 -3.56 -15.51
C LYS A 18 -5.84 -2.49 -15.55
N LYS A 19 -5.28 -2.22 -16.72
CA LYS A 19 -4.24 -1.20 -16.91
C LYS A 19 -4.73 0.21 -16.54
N TYR A 20 -5.97 0.53 -16.84
CA TYR A 20 -6.58 1.80 -16.45
C TYR A 20 -6.73 1.92 -14.93
N ARG A 21 -7.20 0.89 -14.24
CA ARG A 21 -7.34 0.85 -12.80
C ARG A 21 -5.99 0.98 -12.08
N ASP A 22 -4.97 0.27 -12.54
CA ASP A 22 -3.62 0.35 -11.99
C ASP A 22 -3.04 1.76 -12.13
N ALA A 23 -3.26 2.42 -13.26
CA ALA A 23 -2.84 3.79 -13.51
C ALA A 23 -3.56 4.79 -12.57
N LEU A 24 -4.86 4.58 -12.31
CA LEU A 24 -5.65 5.40 -11.41
C LEU A 24 -5.13 5.31 -9.96
N PHE A 25 -4.89 4.09 -9.46
CA PHE A 25 -4.35 3.89 -8.12
C PHE A 25 -2.95 4.47 -7.94
N ARG A 26 -2.07 4.32 -8.93
CA ARG A 26 -0.75 4.97 -8.92
C ARG A 26 -0.85 6.49 -8.81
N ARG A 27 -1.80 7.08 -9.51
CA ARG A 27 -2.04 8.52 -9.43
C ARG A 27 -2.55 8.93 -8.05
N ILE A 28 -3.53 8.22 -7.50
CA ILE A 28 -4.08 8.46 -6.16
C ILE A 28 -2.96 8.35 -5.11
N PHE A 29 -2.12 7.33 -5.20
CA PHE A 29 -1.06 7.07 -4.22
C PHE A 29 0.11 8.05 -4.29
N ASN A 30 0.18 8.90 -5.29
CA ASN A 30 1.21 9.95 -5.40
C ASN A 30 0.74 11.34 -4.90
N GLU A 31 -0.51 11.50 -4.55
CA GLU A 31 -1.07 12.78 -4.11
C GLU A 31 -1.36 12.77 -2.60
N LYS A 32 -0.63 13.60 -1.84
CA LYS A 32 -0.78 13.68 -0.38
C LYS A 32 -2.18 14.05 0.06
N SER A 33 -2.83 14.98 -0.62
CA SER A 33 -4.20 15.41 -0.28
C SER A 33 -5.20 14.28 -0.44
N VAL A 34 -5.09 13.49 -1.51
CA VAL A 34 -5.97 12.35 -1.78
C VAL A 34 -5.70 11.21 -0.78
N LEU A 35 -4.44 10.94 -0.47
CA LEU A 35 -4.07 9.96 0.55
C LEU A 35 -4.56 10.36 1.94
N MET A 36 -4.53 11.65 2.29
CA MET A 36 -5.05 12.13 3.56
C MET A 36 -6.57 11.97 3.65
N GLU A 37 -7.30 12.26 2.60
CA GLU A 37 -8.75 12.00 2.53
C GLU A 37 -9.07 10.52 2.71
N LEU A 38 -8.30 9.66 2.04
CA LEU A 38 -8.45 8.22 2.14
C LEU A 38 -8.12 7.71 3.55
N TYR A 39 -7.04 8.20 4.14
CA TYR A 39 -6.68 7.90 5.54
C TYR A 39 -7.79 8.32 6.50
N ASN A 40 -8.30 9.53 6.36
CA ASN A 40 -9.41 10.04 7.19
C ASN A 40 -10.66 9.17 7.08
N ALA A 41 -11.01 8.76 5.87
CA ALA A 41 -12.17 7.89 5.64
C ALA A 41 -12.03 6.52 6.32
N LEU A 42 -10.84 5.93 6.25
CA LEU A 42 -10.55 4.62 6.85
C LEU A 42 -10.45 4.65 8.38
N ASN A 43 -9.93 5.74 8.93
CA ASN A 43 -9.65 5.87 10.35
C ASN A 43 -10.65 6.74 11.12
N GLN A 44 -11.69 7.25 10.44
CA GLN A 44 -12.69 8.14 11.03
C GLN A 44 -12.04 9.38 11.68
N THR A 45 -11.05 9.94 10.99
CA THR A 45 -10.34 11.16 11.39
C THR A 45 -10.68 12.31 10.45
N ASP A 46 -10.33 13.52 10.82
CA ASP A 46 -10.60 14.73 10.07
C ASP A 46 -9.36 15.65 10.04
N TYR A 47 -8.23 15.09 9.62
CA TYR A 47 -7.00 15.86 9.46
C TYR A 47 -7.05 16.68 8.18
N ASP A 48 -6.78 17.96 8.27
CA ASP A 48 -6.92 18.93 7.18
C ASP A 48 -5.58 19.34 6.54
N ASP A 49 -4.46 19.10 7.21
CA ASP A 49 -3.13 19.44 6.71
C ASP A 49 -2.47 18.24 6.02
N ALA A 50 -2.52 18.20 4.69
CA ALA A 50 -1.88 17.15 3.90
C ALA A 50 -0.35 17.12 4.03
N ASP A 51 0.28 18.23 4.46
CA ASP A 51 1.73 18.29 4.68
C ASP A 51 2.18 17.49 5.91
N GLU A 52 1.27 17.15 6.80
CA GLU A 52 1.55 16.21 7.90
C GLU A 52 1.79 14.78 7.40
N LEU A 53 1.36 14.44 6.19
CA LEU A 53 1.62 13.15 5.56
C LEU A 53 3.04 13.15 4.99
N ILE A 54 3.86 12.22 5.47
CA ILE A 54 5.26 12.06 5.03
C ILE A 54 5.39 10.72 4.32
N PHE A 55 5.77 10.74 3.05
CA PHE A 55 6.10 9.50 2.34
C PHE A 55 7.31 8.83 2.97
N TYR A 56 7.19 7.51 3.17
CA TYR A 56 8.23 6.71 3.79
C TYR A 56 8.61 5.56 2.85
N THR A 57 9.70 5.76 2.11
CA THR A 57 10.24 4.77 1.18
C THR A 57 11.51 4.14 1.71
N ILE A 58 11.68 2.84 1.51
CA ILE A 58 12.92 2.14 1.78
C ILE A 58 13.58 1.83 0.45
N ASP A 59 14.84 2.27 0.27
CA ASP A 59 15.60 2.11 -0.97
C ASP A 59 15.91 0.64 -1.32
N ASP A 60 15.79 -0.28 -0.37
CA ASP A 60 16.16 -1.69 -0.51
C ASP A 60 14.98 -2.65 -0.69
N VAL A 61 13.85 -2.20 -1.20
CA VAL A 61 12.67 -3.06 -1.32
C VAL A 61 12.71 -3.92 -2.58
N ILE A 62 13.72 -4.79 -2.70
CA ILE A 62 13.81 -5.80 -3.77
C ILE A 62 12.66 -6.83 -3.69
N TYR A 63 12.08 -7.04 -2.49
CA TYR A 63 11.06 -8.04 -2.25
C TYR A 63 9.63 -7.62 -2.54
N LEU A 64 9.38 -6.32 -2.64
CA LEU A 64 8.05 -5.78 -2.85
C LEU A 64 7.89 -5.07 -4.18
N GLY A 65 8.70 -5.36 -5.18
CA GLY A 65 8.75 -4.80 -6.54
C GLY A 65 7.43 -4.42 -7.21
N TYR A 66 6.43 -4.09 -6.41
CA TYR A 66 5.11 -3.66 -6.83
C TYR A 66 5.08 -2.15 -6.95
N LYS A 67 4.87 -1.69 -8.16
CA LYS A 67 4.68 -0.29 -8.50
C LYS A 67 3.35 0.29 -7.98
N ASN A 68 2.57 -0.50 -7.24
CA ASN A 68 1.19 -0.21 -6.85
C ASN A 68 1.00 -0.07 -5.34
N ASP A 69 2.08 0.15 -4.62
CA ASP A 69 2.04 0.36 -3.18
C ASP A 69 2.57 1.75 -2.81
N VAL A 70 2.14 2.25 -1.68
CA VAL A 70 2.65 3.46 -1.07
C VAL A 70 2.77 3.28 0.42
N SER A 71 3.84 3.82 0.98
CA SER A 71 4.05 3.88 2.42
C SER A 71 4.22 5.31 2.88
N PHE A 72 3.56 5.65 3.97
CA PHE A 72 3.57 7.00 4.53
C PHE A 72 3.30 7.01 6.03
N ILE A 73 3.77 8.06 6.69
CA ILE A 73 3.53 8.30 8.11
C ILE A 73 2.57 9.47 8.28
N VAL A 74 1.56 9.27 9.12
CA VAL A 74 0.63 10.31 9.59
C VAL A 74 0.45 10.14 11.08
N ARG A 75 0.81 11.16 11.86
CA ARG A 75 0.55 11.26 13.31
C ARG A 75 0.79 9.96 14.09
N GLY A 76 1.96 9.39 13.94
CA GLY A 76 2.34 8.19 14.67
C GLY A 76 1.80 6.87 14.10
N THR A 77 1.25 6.89 12.90
CA THR A 77 0.82 5.70 12.16
C THR A 77 1.68 5.52 10.93
N LEU A 78 2.30 4.35 10.80
CA LEU A 78 3.04 3.93 9.61
C LEU A 78 2.10 3.11 8.74
N ASN A 79 1.73 3.67 7.58
CA ASN A 79 0.75 3.10 6.69
C ASN A 79 1.44 2.45 5.48
N LEU A 80 0.97 1.26 5.12
CA LEU A 80 1.24 0.63 3.85
C LEU A 80 -0.09 0.39 3.14
N TYR A 81 -0.30 1.09 2.03
CA TYR A 81 -1.47 0.92 1.16
C TYR A 81 -1.05 0.22 -0.11
N GLU A 82 -1.68 -0.89 -0.40
CA GLU A 82 -1.41 -1.69 -1.57
C GLU A 82 -2.67 -1.92 -2.38
N HIS A 83 -2.55 -1.79 -3.70
CA HIS A 83 -3.62 -2.10 -4.64
C HIS A 83 -3.39 -3.47 -5.27
N GLN A 84 -4.42 -4.32 -5.27
CA GLN A 84 -4.39 -5.65 -5.86
C GLN A 84 -5.60 -5.92 -6.76
N SER A 85 -5.34 -6.53 -7.91
CA SER A 85 -6.37 -7.04 -8.82
C SER A 85 -6.52 -8.58 -8.77
N THR A 86 -5.63 -9.26 -8.08
CA THR A 86 -5.67 -10.71 -7.82
C THR A 86 -5.45 -10.98 -6.35
N LEU A 87 -6.17 -11.96 -5.80
CA LEU A 87 -5.99 -12.38 -4.42
C LEU A 87 -4.66 -13.08 -4.23
N ASN A 88 -3.92 -12.69 -3.20
CA ASN A 88 -2.69 -13.33 -2.80
C ASN A 88 -2.76 -13.70 -1.31
N PRO A 89 -2.79 -15.00 -0.96
CA PRO A 89 -2.94 -15.45 0.42
C PRO A 89 -1.72 -15.13 1.30
N ASN A 90 -0.58 -14.77 0.70
CA ASN A 90 0.66 -14.47 1.41
C ASN A 90 0.83 -12.99 1.76
N MET A 91 -0.18 -12.16 1.56
CA MET A 91 -0.11 -10.73 1.86
C MET A 91 0.24 -10.42 3.31
N PRO A 92 -0.31 -11.11 4.33
CA PRO A 92 0.08 -10.87 5.71
C PRO A 92 1.58 -11.09 5.98
N ILE A 93 2.17 -12.12 5.39
CA ILE A 93 3.61 -12.41 5.51
C ILE A 93 4.44 -11.31 4.85
N ARG A 94 4.04 -10.88 3.66
CA ARG A 94 4.71 -9.80 2.94
C ARG A 94 4.65 -8.49 3.72
N GLY A 95 3.50 -8.15 4.28
CA GLY A 95 3.32 -6.98 5.13
C GLY A 95 4.22 -7.02 6.37
N LEU A 96 4.30 -8.17 7.04
CA LEU A 96 5.16 -8.35 8.20
C LEU A 96 6.64 -8.10 7.88
N ILE A 97 7.14 -8.67 6.78
CA ILE A 97 8.53 -8.47 6.34
C ILE A 97 8.77 -6.99 5.98
N TYR A 98 7.84 -6.38 5.29
CA TYR A 98 7.93 -4.98 4.89
C TYR A 98 8.00 -4.04 6.09
N PHE A 99 7.08 -4.19 7.04
CA PHE A 99 7.10 -3.39 8.27
C PHE A 99 8.37 -3.62 9.11
N GLY A 100 8.85 -4.85 9.17
CA GLY A 100 10.12 -5.14 9.85
C GLY A 100 11.28 -4.32 9.29
N LYS A 101 11.40 -4.25 7.96
CA LYS A 101 12.41 -3.44 7.28
C LYS A 101 12.21 -1.93 7.48
N GLN A 102 10.98 -1.47 7.43
CA GLN A 102 10.67 -0.06 7.68
C GLN A 102 10.99 0.35 9.11
N TYR A 103 10.69 -0.46 10.09
CA TYR A 103 11.06 -0.20 11.49
C TYR A 103 12.55 -0.22 11.70
N GLU A 104 13.27 -1.13 11.08
CA GLU A 104 14.74 -1.14 11.11
C GLU A 104 15.33 0.17 10.58
N SER A 105 14.83 0.64 9.45
CA SER A 105 15.22 1.93 8.88
C SER A 105 14.84 3.11 9.77
N TYR A 106 13.64 3.11 10.33
CA TYR A 106 13.16 4.14 11.27
C TYR A 106 14.05 4.24 12.52
N ILE A 107 14.41 3.11 13.10
CA ILE A 107 15.28 3.02 14.27
C ILE A 107 16.66 3.63 13.95
N LYS A 108 17.23 3.28 12.81
CA LYS A 108 18.52 3.83 12.36
C LYS A 108 18.47 5.34 12.11
N GLN A 109 17.46 5.81 11.39
CA GLN A 109 17.30 7.23 11.04
C GLN A 109 17.08 8.12 12.26
N ASN A 110 16.43 7.62 13.28
CA ASN A 110 16.15 8.35 14.53
C ASN A 110 17.17 8.06 15.63
N ASN A 111 18.25 7.35 15.34
CA ASN A 111 19.31 6.98 16.32
C ASN A 111 18.76 6.31 17.58
N LEU A 112 17.75 5.44 17.42
CA LEU A 112 17.14 4.71 18.53
C LEU A 112 17.97 3.48 18.88
N ASN A 113 18.04 3.17 20.18
CA ASN A 113 18.80 2.01 20.68
C ASN A 113 17.84 0.94 21.19
N ILE A 114 17.65 -0.12 20.40
CA ILE A 114 16.78 -1.25 20.77
C ILE A 114 17.34 -2.12 21.89
N TYR A 115 18.63 -2.02 22.16
CA TYR A 115 19.30 -2.76 23.24
C TYR A 115 19.42 -1.97 24.54
N GLY A 116 18.95 -0.71 24.54
CA GLY A 116 18.93 0.14 25.72
C GLY A 116 17.81 -0.21 26.68
N LYS A 117 17.82 0.43 27.85
CA LYS A 117 16.81 0.24 28.88
C LYS A 117 15.55 1.08 28.68
N LYS A 118 15.60 2.07 27.79
CA LYS A 118 14.45 2.94 27.51
C LYS A 118 13.48 2.24 26.55
N LEU A 119 12.20 2.25 26.91
CA LEU A 119 11.16 1.79 26.00
C LEU A 119 11.09 2.69 24.77
N LEU A 120 11.17 2.10 23.58
CA LEU A 120 11.05 2.82 22.32
C LEU A 120 9.59 2.99 21.94
N SER A 121 9.26 4.17 21.41
CA SER A 121 7.97 4.44 20.77
C SER A 121 8.14 4.37 19.26
N LEU A 122 7.47 3.42 18.64
CA LEU A 122 7.45 3.26 17.16
C LEU A 122 6.08 3.64 16.61
N PRO A 123 6.00 4.10 15.35
CA PRO A 123 4.71 4.34 14.72
C PRO A 123 3.88 3.05 14.67
N PHE A 124 2.58 3.17 14.87
CA PHE A 124 1.66 2.02 14.79
C PHE A 124 1.51 1.56 13.33
N PRO A 125 1.65 0.26 13.03
CA PRO A 125 1.55 -0.24 11.66
C PRO A 125 0.10 -0.40 11.23
N GLN A 126 -0.22 0.09 10.03
CA GLN A 126 -1.51 -0.11 9.38
C GLN A 126 -1.30 -0.61 7.96
N PHE A 127 -1.74 -1.83 7.69
CA PHE A 127 -1.70 -2.43 6.36
C PHE A 127 -3.10 -2.42 5.75
N VAL A 128 -3.26 -1.78 4.59
CA VAL A 128 -4.53 -1.70 3.87
C VAL A 128 -4.34 -2.20 2.45
N ILE A 129 -5.17 -3.16 2.06
CA ILE A 129 -5.19 -3.72 0.71
C ILE A 129 -6.47 -3.27 0.02
N PHE A 130 -6.31 -2.56 -1.10
CA PHE A 130 -7.42 -2.18 -1.97
C PHE A 130 -7.57 -3.22 -3.07
N TYR A 131 -8.60 -4.05 -2.94
CA TYR A 131 -8.88 -5.10 -3.89
C TYR A 131 -9.95 -4.67 -4.89
N ASN A 132 -9.63 -4.77 -6.17
CA ASN A 132 -10.55 -4.49 -7.28
C ASN A 132 -10.61 -5.62 -8.31
N GLY A 133 -10.31 -6.83 -7.89
CA GLY A 133 -10.38 -8.02 -8.73
C GLY A 133 -11.81 -8.48 -9.01
N VAL A 134 -11.91 -9.54 -9.80
CA VAL A 134 -13.19 -10.16 -10.18
C VAL A 134 -13.57 -11.35 -9.30
N GLU A 135 -12.61 -11.88 -8.54
CA GLU A 135 -12.85 -12.97 -7.60
C GLU A 135 -13.50 -12.42 -6.32
N PRO A 136 -14.58 -13.04 -5.80
CA PRO A 136 -15.19 -12.61 -4.55
C PRO A 136 -14.22 -12.80 -3.39
N LEU A 137 -14.24 -11.88 -2.43
CA LEU A 137 -13.57 -12.06 -1.15
C LEU A 137 -14.38 -13.08 -0.32
N GLU A 138 -13.69 -14.09 0.21
CA GLU A 138 -14.29 -14.99 1.19
C GLU A 138 -14.36 -14.28 2.55
N ASP A 139 -15.50 -14.45 3.22
CA ASP A 139 -15.74 -13.88 4.55
C ASP A 139 -14.90 -14.59 5.63
#